data_378737f5f3936ff5fe97a56e97563572
#
_entry.id   378737f5f3936ff5fe97a56e97563572
#
_cell.length_a   1.000
_cell.length_b   1.000
_cell.length_c   1.000
_cell.angle_alpha   90.00
_cell.angle_beta   90.00
_cell.angle_gamma   90.00
#
_symmetry.space_group_name_H-M   'P 1'
#
loop_
_entity.id
_entity.type
_entity.pdbx_description
1 polymer ?
#
loop_
_entity_poly.entity_id
_entity_poly.type
_entity_poly.pdbx_seq_one_letter_code
_entity_poly.pdbx_strand_id
1 'polypeptide(L)'
;MKRSMIKTLVAAAALALLGTAQAQVSERAFKLGLQNPKGHPLEIGASKFAEIVAAKSGGKLKVNVFPGGTLGGDAATVSALQGGTVEITVLNSGILASQVKDFVVYDFPFMFANPKEADAVVDGPLGQKLHAKLADKGIVGLAYWELGFRNITNGRKAINTVDDIAGLKLRVIPNAINVDWVKALGANPTPMAFPEVYAGLEGRAIDGQENPLSVILANKFYEVQKHLVLSNHQYNPQSLIFSKKVWDALSADEKKILQDAAVEAGRFQRQTNRELAAGQLAELKKAGMQVTELSAAEQGKLRDKMKPVIDKHGAEIAATVAELQAELAKLRK
;
A
#
# COMPACT_ATOMS: atom_id res chain seq x y z
N MET A 1 68.98 -5.18 -22.72
CA MET A 1 67.63 -5.32 -23.25
C MET A 1 66.74 -6.31 -22.49
N LYS A 2 67.20 -7.44 -21.95
CA LYS A 2 66.38 -8.45 -21.24
C LYS A 2 65.79 -7.97 -19.87
N ARG A 3 66.39 -7.02 -19.16
CA ARG A 3 65.87 -6.53 -17.86
C ARG A 3 64.71 -5.52 -17.96
N SER A 4 64.56 -4.84 -19.13
CA SER A 4 63.50 -3.87 -19.35
C SER A 4 62.18 -4.54 -19.71
N MET A 5 62.22 -5.66 -20.45
CA MET A 5 61.00 -6.41 -20.85
C MET A 5 60.31 -7.11 -19.68
N ILE A 6 61.08 -7.55 -18.65
CA ILE A 6 60.50 -8.23 -17.47
C ILE A 6 59.72 -7.22 -16.61
N LYS A 7 60.20 -5.98 -16.49
CA LYS A 7 59.45 -4.93 -15.72
C LYS A 7 58.15 -4.51 -16.38
N THR A 8 58.08 -4.52 -17.70
CA THR A 8 56.85 -4.17 -18.45
C THR A 8 55.81 -5.29 -18.39
N LEU A 9 56.21 -6.56 -18.37
CA LEU A 9 55.27 -7.68 -18.21
C LEU A 9 54.69 -7.78 -16.79
N VAL A 10 55.44 -7.44 -15.74
CA VAL A 10 54.95 -7.43 -14.36
C VAL A 10 53.96 -6.28 -14.14
N ALA A 11 54.18 -5.12 -14.77
CA ALA A 11 53.24 -4.00 -14.67
C ALA A 11 51.92 -4.26 -15.40
N ALA A 12 51.95 -4.96 -16.57
CA ALA A 12 50.74 -5.36 -17.30
C ALA A 12 49.92 -6.44 -16.57
N ALA A 13 50.59 -7.38 -15.87
CA ALA A 13 49.91 -8.38 -15.05
C ALA A 13 49.27 -7.80 -13.78
N ALA A 14 49.89 -6.75 -13.20
CA ALA A 14 49.29 -6.05 -12.03
C ALA A 14 48.08 -5.19 -12.41
N LEU A 15 48.01 -4.63 -13.61
CA LEU A 15 46.82 -3.90 -14.11
C LEU A 15 45.66 -4.83 -14.50
N ALA A 16 45.93 -6.08 -14.89
CA ALA A 16 44.89 -7.05 -15.19
C ALA A 16 44.20 -7.64 -13.95
N LEU A 17 44.75 -7.45 -12.75
CA LEU A 17 44.20 -7.85 -11.46
C LEU A 17 43.32 -6.77 -10.80
N LEU A 18 43.23 -5.58 -11.39
CA LEU A 18 42.19 -4.60 -11.13
C LEU A 18 40.88 -4.99 -11.87
N GLY A 19 40.59 -6.28 -11.92
CA GLY A 19 39.28 -6.80 -12.28
C GLY A 19 38.26 -6.11 -11.39
N THR A 20 37.36 -5.37 -12.02
CA THR A 20 36.17 -4.79 -11.41
C THR A 20 35.69 -5.76 -10.35
N ALA A 21 35.76 -5.34 -9.06
CA ALA A 21 35.03 -5.97 -7.98
C ALA A 21 33.54 -5.74 -8.30
N GLN A 22 33.04 -6.52 -9.27
CA GLN A 22 31.61 -6.60 -9.53
C GLN A 22 31.03 -7.11 -8.23
N ALA A 23 30.26 -6.26 -7.54
CA ALA A 23 29.62 -6.62 -6.29
C ALA A 23 28.74 -7.83 -6.57
N GLN A 24 29.25 -9.01 -6.24
CA GLN A 24 28.64 -10.27 -6.63
C GLN A 24 27.31 -10.43 -5.89
N VAL A 25 26.22 -10.58 -6.65
CA VAL A 25 24.91 -10.93 -6.10
C VAL A 25 25.03 -12.25 -5.35
N SER A 26 24.77 -12.24 -4.05
CA SER A 26 24.81 -13.44 -3.21
C SER A 26 23.49 -14.19 -3.24
N GLU A 27 23.49 -15.49 -2.92
CA GLU A 27 22.25 -16.23 -2.73
C GLU A 27 21.53 -15.76 -1.48
N ARG A 28 20.29 -15.30 -1.64
CA ARG A 28 19.44 -14.82 -0.54
C ARG A 28 17.98 -15.20 -0.78
N ALA A 29 17.25 -15.39 0.32
CA ALA A 29 15.80 -15.59 0.31
C ALA A 29 15.15 -14.54 1.23
N PHE A 30 14.12 -13.87 0.72
CA PHE A 30 13.37 -12.85 1.42
C PHE A 30 11.91 -13.29 1.56
N LYS A 31 11.30 -13.01 2.72
CA LYS A 31 9.86 -13.18 2.95
C LYS A 31 9.17 -11.88 2.58
N LEU A 32 8.12 -11.96 1.78
CA LEU A 32 7.22 -10.85 1.47
C LEU A 32 5.83 -11.14 2.05
N GLY A 33 5.44 -10.39 3.08
CA GLY A 33 4.11 -10.49 3.68
C GLY A 33 3.11 -9.51 3.09
N LEU A 34 1.84 -9.91 2.96
CA LEU A 34 0.74 -9.03 2.60
C LEU A 34 -0.59 -9.54 3.16
N GLN A 35 -1.55 -8.61 3.35
CA GLN A 35 -2.83 -8.92 3.96
C GLN A 35 -3.81 -9.61 3.01
N ASN A 36 -3.74 -9.31 1.72
CA ASN A 36 -4.69 -9.78 0.73
C ASN A 36 -4.43 -11.23 0.32
N PRO A 37 -5.48 -12.03 0.06
CA PRO A 37 -5.36 -13.44 -0.26
C PRO A 37 -4.80 -13.67 -1.68
N LYS A 38 -4.49 -14.92 -1.96
CA LYS A 38 -4.06 -15.37 -3.29
C LYS A 38 -5.12 -15.00 -4.35
N GLY A 39 -4.66 -14.51 -5.50
CA GLY A 39 -5.50 -14.04 -6.60
C GLY A 39 -5.94 -12.57 -6.50
N HIS A 40 -5.70 -11.90 -5.37
CA HIS A 40 -5.89 -10.45 -5.29
C HIS A 40 -4.81 -9.70 -6.09
N PRO A 41 -5.11 -8.54 -6.74
CA PRO A 41 -4.12 -7.78 -7.52
C PRO A 41 -2.80 -7.47 -6.80
N LEU A 42 -2.81 -7.27 -5.48
CA LEU A 42 -1.58 -7.07 -4.71
C LEU A 42 -0.75 -8.36 -4.61
N GLU A 43 -1.39 -9.52 -4.46
CA GLU A 43 -0.67 -10.80 -4.45
C GLU A 43 -0.10 -11.10 -5.83
N ILE A 44 -0.87 -10.86 -6.90
CA ILE A 44 -0.40 -11.00 -8.29
C ILE A 44 0.82 -10.10 -8.54
N GLY A 45 0.77 -8.84 -8.05
CA GLY A 45 1.90 -7.91 -8.11
C GLY A 45 3.12 -8.39 -7.30
N ALA A 46 2.90 -8.95 -6.11
CA ALA A 46 3.97 -9.51 -5.26
C ALA A 46 4.63 -10.73 -5.91
N SER A 47 3.84 -11.61 -6.54
CA SER A 47 4.35 -12.73 -7.32
C SER A 47 5.14 -12.27 -8.54
N LYS A 48 4.68 -11.20 -9.23
CA LYS A 48 5.43 -10.58 -10.33
C LYS A 48 6.74 -9.95 -9.87
N PHE A 49 6.74 -9.28 -8.72
CA PHE A 49 7.96 -8.77 -8.10
C PHE A 49 8.98 -9.89 -7.84
N ALA A 50 8.53 -11.01 -7.26
CA ALA A 50 9.37 -12.18 -7.01
C ALA A 50 9.97 -12.75 -8.30
N GLU A 51 9.17 -12.86 -9.37
CA GLU A 51 9.60 -13.30 -10.70
C GLU A 51 10.70 -12.39 -11.26
N ILE A 52 10.47 -11.05 -11.23
CA ILE A 52 11.43 -10.06 -11.77
C ILE A 52 12.73 -10.09 -10.98
N VAL A 53 12.67 -10.17 -9.65
CA VAL A 53 13.86 -10.26 -8.79
C VAL A 53 14.66 -11.50 -9.11
N ALA A 54 14.03 -12.66 -9.24
CA ALA A 54 14.69 -13.90 -9.61
C ALA A 54 15.35 -13.80 -11.01
N ALA A 55 14.63 -13.30 -12.01
CA ALA A 55 15.13 -13.14 -13.36
C ALA A 55 16.35 -12.19 -13.42
N LYS A 56 16.25 -10.99 -12.80
CA LYS A 56 17.35 -10.00 -12.81
C LYS A 56 18.58 -10.44 -12.01
N SER A 57 18.41 -11.32 -11.03
CA SER A 57 19.51 -11.85 -10.19
C SER A 57 20.08 -13.18 -10.68
N GLY A 58 19.60 -13.72 -11.80
CA GLY A 58 19.97 -15.07 -12.27
C GLY A 58 19.58 -16.17 -11.26
N GLY A 59 18.46 -15.99 -10.55
CA GLY A 59 17.94 -16.91 -9.56
C GLY A 59 18.59 -16.86 -8.16
N LYS A 60 19.56 -15.97 -7.95
CA LYS A 60 20.27 -15.84 -6.68
C LYS A 60 19.44 -15.16 -5.60
N LEU A 61 18.64 -14.15 -5.94
CA LEU A 61 17.70 -13.54 -5.03
C LEU A 61 16.32 -14.18 -5.21
N LYS A 62 15.75 -14.71 -4.12
CA LYS A 62 14.44 -15.35 -4.10
C LYS A 62 13.52 -14.56 -3.17
N VAL A 63 12.28 -14.29 -3.60
CA VAL A 63 11.24 -13.69 -2.77
C VAL A 63 10.12 -14.72 -2.59
N ASN A 64 9.88 -15.10 -1.35
CA ASN A 64 8.80 -16.00 -0.98
C ASN A 64 7.60 -15.16 -0.54
N VAL A 65 6.49 -15.26 -1.26
CA VAL A 65 5.27 -14.47 -1.01
C VAL A 65 4.38 -15.19 -0.01
N PHE A 66 3.96 -14.46 1.05
CA PHE A 66 3.09 -14.93 2.11
C PHE A 66 1.80 -14.09 2.15
N PRO A 67 0.77 -14.47 1.38
CA PRO A 67 -0.50 -13.74 1.30
C PRO A 67 -1.43 -14.04 2.48
N GLY A 68 -2.53 -13.27 2.59
CA GLY A 68 -3.62 -13.54 3.53
C GLY A 68 -3.29 -13.25 4.99
N GLY A 69 -2.31 -12.37 5.26
CA GLY A 69 -1.95 -12.00 6.63
C GLY A 69 -1.25 -13.12 7.42
N THR A 70 -0.71 -14.15 6.76
CA THR A 70 -0.09 -15.32 7.40
C THR A 70 1.16 -14.98 8.22
N LEU A 71 1.79 -13.83 7.97
CA LEU A 71 2.91 -13.31 8.78
C LEU A 71 2.44 -12.28 9.84
N GLY A 72 1.14 -12.16 10.08
CA GLY A 72 0.52 -11.22 11.02
C GLY A 72 -0.14 -10.04 10.33
N GLY A 73 -0.88 -9.21 11.08
CA GLY A 73 -1.48 -7.97 10.61
C GLY A 73 -0.42 -6.89 10.34
N ASP A 74 -0.82 -5.78 9.69
CA ASP A 74 0.12 -4.75 9.21
C ASP A 74 1.07 -4.22 10.30
N ALA A 75 0.57 -3.89 11.48
CA ALA A 75 1.43 -3.39 12.58
C ALA A 75 2.46 -4.44 13.02
N ALA A 76 2.07 -5.69 13.10
CA ALA A 76 2.97 -6.80 13.46
C ALA A 76 4.03 -7.01 12.36
N THR A 77 3.65 -6.96 11.08
CA THR A 77 4.60 -7.08 9.98
C THR A 77 5.57 -5.91 9.90
N VAL A 78 5.14 -4.67 10.21
CA VAL A 78 6.06 -3.51 10.32
C VAL A 78 7.08 -3.74 11.43
N SER A 79 6.65 -4.21 12.61
CA SER A 79 7.57 -4.50 13.72
C SER A 79 8.55 -5.63 13.37
N ALA A 80 8.07 -6.69 12.74
CA ALA A 80 8.90 -7.80 12.28
C ALA A 80 9.92 -7.36 11.21
N LEU A 81 9.52 -6.46 10.31
CA LEU A 81 10.38 -5.86 9.29
C LEU A 81 11.48 -5.00 9.92
N GLN A 82 11.15 -4.14 10.90
CA GLN A 82 12.14 -3.37 11.65
C GLN A 82 13.13 -4.27 12.39
N GLY A 83 12.66 -5.40 12.95
CA GLY A 83 13.50 -6.43 13.58
C GLY A 83 14.34 -7.25 12.59
N GLY A 84 13.99 -7.27 11.30
CA GLY A 84 14.64 -8.04 10.24
C GLY A 84 14.25 -9.51 10.20
N THR A 85 13.11 -9.89 10.78
CA THR A 85 12.56 -11.26 10.74
C THR A 85 11.58 -11.47 9.59
N VAL A 86 11.03 -10.39 9.04
CA VAL A 86 10.35 -10.28 7.75
C VAL A 86 11.12 -9.23 6.96
N GLU A 87 11.49 -9.54 5.74
CA GLU A 87 12.34 -8.65 4.94
C GLU A 87 11.54 -7.63 4.14
N ILE A 88 10.36 -8.01 3.65
CA ILE A 88 9.53 -7.20 2.75
C ILE A 88 8.06 -7.27 3.19
N THR A 89 7.35 -6.17 3.09
CA THR A 89 5.88 -6.16 3.17
C THR A 89 5.29 -5.12 2.22
N VAL A 90 4.08 -5.38 1.74
CA VAL A 90 3.24 -4.39 1.07
C VAL A 90 1.99 -4.14 1.91
N LEU A 91 1.74 -2.88 2.25
CA LEU A 91 0.67 -2.50 3.17
C LEU A 91 0.10 -1.11 2.84
N ASN A 92 -1.07 -0.78 3.41
CA ASN A 92 -1.62 0.56 3.31
C ASN A 92 -0.64 1.61 3.82
N SER A 93 -0.30 2.57 2.95
CA SER A 93 0.66 3.63 3.27
C SER A 93 0.27 4.44 4.51
N GLY A 94 -1.02 4.68 4.76
CA GLY A 94 -1.50 5.40 5.94
C GLY A 94 -1.16 4.73 7.28
N ILE A 95 -0.93 3.41 7.30
CA ILE A 95 -0.47 2.70 8.52
C ILE A 95 0.90 3.18 8.98
N LEU A 96 1.75 3.61 8.04
CA LEU A 96 3.07 4.15 8.33
C LEU A 96 3.03 5.50 9.07
N ALA A 97 1.86 6.11 9.24
CA ALA A 97 1.67 7.29 10.08
C ALA A 97 2.07 7.04 11.55
N SER A 98 2.03 5.79 12.01
CA SER A 98 2.56 5.39 13.32
C SER A 98 4.09 5.52 13.43
N GLN A 99 4.79 5.53 12.31
CA GLN A 99 6.26 5.67 12.22
C GLN A 99 6.65 7.10 11.83
N VAL A 100 5.98 7.66 10.85
CA VAL A 100 6.19 9.02 10.31
C VAL A 100 4.82 9.65 10.09
N LYS A 101 4.48 10.63 10.91
CA LYS A 101 3.14 11.23 10.99
C LYS A 101 2.60 11.72 9.63
N ASP A 102 3.49 12.22 8.79
CA ASP A 102 3.14 12.73 7.45
C ASP A 102 2.41 11.70 6.57
N PHE A 103 2.59 10.40 6.80
CA PHE A 103 1.89 9.35 6.04
C PHE A 103 0.36 9.36 6.25
N VAL A 104 -0.15 10.05 7.28
CA VAL A 104 -1.59 10.22 7.49
C VAL A 104 -2.27 10.89 6.29
N VAL A 105 -1.52 11.65 5.49
CA VAL A 105 -2.01 12.31 4.28
C VAL A 105 -2.63 11.33 3.28
N TYR A 106 -2.16 10.09 3.24
CA TYR A 106 -2.70 9.05 2.35
C TYR A 106 -4.04 8.46 2.81
N ASP A 107 -4.44 8.76 4.04
CA ASP A 107 -5.75 8.38 4.57
C ASP A 107 -6.75 9.57 4.58
N PHE A 108 -6.39 10.73 3.98
CA PHE A 108 -7.31 11.85 3.86
C PHE A 108 -8.47 11.51 2.92
N PRO A 109 -9.72 11.59 3.39
CA PRO A 109 -10.88 11.42 2.53
C PRO A 109 -10.87 12.42 1.35
N PHE A 110 -11.29 11.97 0.18
CA PHE A 110 -11.44 12.78 -1.05
C PHE A 110 -10.19 13.54 -1.49
N MET A 111 -9.01 13.11 -1.06
CA MET A 111 -7.74 13.75 -1.41
C MET A 111 -7.45 13.65 -2.91
N PHE A 112 -7.66 12.47 -3.49
CA PHE A 112 -7.45 12.22 -4.91
C PHE A 112 -8.80 12.08 -5.62
N ALA A 113 -8.95 12.75 -6.77
CA ALA A 113 -10.14 12.65 -7.60
C ALA A 113 -10.12 11.41 -8.51
N ASN A 114 -8.94 10.92 -8.84
CA ASN A 114 -8.75 9.78 -9.74
C ASN A 114 -7.37 9.12 -9.53
N PRO A 115 -7.15 7.91 -10.10
CA PRO A 115 -5.87 7.21 -9.97
C PRO A 115 -4.67 7.96 -10.55
N LYS A 116 -4.86 8.82 -11.57
CA LYS A 116 -3.75 9.57 -12.19
C LYS A 116 -3.18 10.63 -11.24
N GLU A 117 -4.06 11.30 -10.47
CA GLU A 117 -3.61 12.23 -9.43
C GLU A 117 -2.82 11.50 -8.34
N ALA A 118 -3.32 10.34 -7.90
CA ALA A 118 -2.62 9.53 -6.91
C ALA A 118 -1.24 9.07 -7.41
N ASP A 119 -1.17 8.53 -8.64
CA ASP A 119 0.09 8.09 -9.26
C ASP A 119 1.12 9.23 -9.32
N ALA A 120 0.71 10.40 -9.79
CA ALA A 120 1.60 11.55 -9.93
C ALA A 120 2.16 12.01 -8.58
N VAL A 121 1.36 11.98 -7.51
CA VAL A 121 1.79 12.37 -6.17
C VAL A 121 2.69 11.30 -5.53
N VAL A 122 2.29 10.03 -5.57
CA VAL A 122 3.07 8.99 -4.88
C VAL A 122 4.39 8.66 -5.58
N ASP A 123 4.44 8.75 -6.91
CA ASP A 123 5.67 8.57 -7.68
C ASP A 123 6.50 9.85 -7.79
N GLY A 124 5.90 11.00 -7.45
CA GLY A 124 6.49 12.32 -7.47
C GLY A 124 7.39 12.64 -6.28
N PRO A 125 7.85 13.90 -6.18
CA PRO A 125 8.77 14.36 -5.14
C PRO A 125 8.23 14.13 -3.72
N LEU A 126 6.94 14.35 -3.49
CA LEU A 126 6.32 14.15 -2.18
C LEU A 126 6.37 12.68 -1.74
N GLY A 127 5.97 11.75 -2.61
CA GLY A 127 6.01 10.33 -2.29
C GLY A 127 7.43 9.84 -2.01
N GLN A 128 8.40 10.25 -2.82
CA GLN A 128 9.82 9.93 -2.60
C GLN A 128 10.34 10.51 -1.27
N LYS A 129 9.99 11.75 -0.94
CA LYS A 129 10.34 12.39 0.33
C LYS A 129 9.75 11.63 1.53
N LEU A 130 8.49 11.19 1.44
CA LEU A 130 7.85 10.43 2.52
C LEU A 130 8.53 9.07 2.71
N HIS A 131 8.81 8.33 1.64
CA HIS A 131 9.56 7.08 1.73
C HIS A 131 10.96 7.29 2.31
N ALA A 132 11.66 8.36 1.97
CA ALA A 132 12.98 8.67 2.51
C ALA A 132 12.96 8.86 4.04
N LYS A 133 11.90 9.47 4.60
CA LYS A 133 11.74 9.64 6.06
C LYS A 133 11.65 8.31 6.83
N LEU A 134 11.30 7.21 6.16
CA LEU A 134 11.19 5.90 6.80
C LEU A 134 12.54 5.31 7.20
N ALA A 135 13.64 5.77 6.60
CA ALA A 135 14.98 5.26 6.88
C ALA A 135 15.37 5.40 8.36
N ASP A 136 15.01 6.52 9.00
CA ASP A 136 15.23 6.76 10.43
C ASP A 136 14.39 5.86 11.34
N LYS A 137 13.42 5.16 10.77
CA LYS A 137 12.56 4.19 11.46
C LYS A 137 12.91 2.74 11.13
N GLY A 138 14.08 2.50 10.53
CA GLY A 138 14.53 1.16 10.19
C GLY A 138 13.80 0.53 8.99
N ILE A 139 13.23 1.35 8.13
CA ILE A 139 12.41 0.95 6.97
C ILE A 139 12.95 1.61 5.71
N VAL A 140 12.99 0.87 4.60
CA VAL A 140 13.29 1.40 3.26
C VAL A 140 12.04 1.33 2.41
N GLY A 141 11.57 2.47 1.89
CA GLY A 141 10.49 2.51 0.91
C GLY A 141 11.01 2.19 -0.49
N LEU A 142 10.45 1.19 -1.17
CA LEU A 142 10.86 0.79 -2.50
C LEU A 142 9.97 1.36 -3.60
N ALA A 143 8.66 1.23 -3.47
CA ALA A 143 7.70 1.70 -4.47
C ALA A 143 6.31 1.88 -3.84
N TYR A 144 5.47 2.68 -4.51
CA TYR A 144 4.05 2.71 -4.22
C TYR A 144 3.28 1.87 -5.23
N TRP A 145 2.35 1.07 -4.71
CA TRP A 145 1.38 0.25 -5.44
C TRP A 145 -0.03 0.76 -5.16
N GLU A 146 -1.06 0.05 -5.64
CA GLU A 146 -2.45 0.50 -5.55
C GLU A 146 -3.35 -0.53 -4.89
N LEU A 147 -4.15 -0.10 -3.91
CA LEU A 147 -5.34 -0.83 -3.49
C LEU A 147 -6.59 -0.30 -4.19
N GLY A 148 -6.70 1.03 -4.30
CA GLY A 148 -7.77 1.73 -5.01
C GLY A 148 -8.71 2.51 -4.11
N PHE A 149 -9.86 2.94 -4.67
CA PHE A 149 -10.89 3.69 -3.98
C PHE A 149 -11.75 2.81 -3.09
N ARG A 150 -11.99 3.27 -1.88
CA ARG A 150 -12.68 2.54 -0.82
C ARG A 150 -14.16 2.88 -0.80
N ASN A 151 -14.97 1.85 -0.52
CA ASN A 151 -16.42 1.88 -0.48
C ASN A 151 -16.92 1.23 0.79
N ILE A 152 -18.05 1.67 1.35
CA ILE A 152 -18.58 1.17 2.61
C ILE A 152 -19.50 -0.03 2.33
N THR A 153 -19.34 -1.11 3.11
CA THR A 153 -20.30 -2.22 3.15
C THR A 153 -20.91 -2.36 4.54
N ASN A 154 -22.12 -2.88 4.63
CA ASN A 154 -22.72 -3.30 5.90
C ASN A 154 -23.73 -4.42 5.71
N GLY A 155 -24.00 -5.16 6.81
CA GLY A 155 -24.95 -6.27 6.83
C GLY A 155 -26.39 -5.86 7.23
N ARG A 156 -26.66 -4.60 7.60
CA ARG A 156 -27.91 -4.19 8.28
C ARG A 156 -28.92 -3.53 7.35
N LYS A 157 -28.52 -2.52 6.60
CA LYS A 157 -29.45 -1.67 5.82
C LYS A 157 -28.78 -1.05 4.60
N ALA A 158 -29.57 -0.69 3.60
CA ALA A 158 -29.09 0.16 2.53
C ALA A 158 -28.70 1.54 3.06
N ILE A 159 -27.65 2.12 2.49
CA ILE A 159 -27.21 3.49 2.75
C ILE A 159 -27.57 4.31 1.52
N ASN A 160 -28.66 5.08 1.60
CA ASN A 160 -29.15 5.96 0.54
C ASN A 160 -28.76 7.43 0.81
N THR A 161 -28.56 7.77 2.08
CA THR A 161 -28.16 9.09 2.55
C THR A 161 -26.96 8.95 3.49
N VAL A 162 -26.23 10.04 3.70
CA VAL A 162 -25.10 10.06 4.66
C VAL A 162 -25.58 9.77 6.09
N ASP A 163 -26.79 10.19 6.43
CA ASP A 163 -27.36 9.98 7.77
C ASP A 163 -27.70 8.51 8.05
N ASP A 164 -27.85 7.67 7.01
CA ASP A 164 -28.01 6.21 7.17
C ASP A 164 -26.76 5.52 7.72
N ILE A 165 -25.60 6.17 7.67
CA ILE A 165 -24.35 5.65 8.23
C ILE A 165 -24.35 5.73 9.76
N ALA A 166 -25.12 6.67 10.32
CA ALA A 166 -25.16 6.90 11.76
C ALA A 166 -25.54 5.63 12.54
N GLY A 167 -24.87 5.42 13.66
CA GLY A 167 -25.08 4.30 14.59
C GLY A 167 -24.48 2.96 14.11
N LEU A 168 -24.00 2.82 12.88
CA LEU A 168 -23.34 1.59 12.43
C LEU A 168 -21.99 1.40 13.14
N LYS A 169 -21.70 0.17 13.55
CA LYS A 169 -20.37 -0.23 14.02
C LYS A 169 -19.51 -0.52 12.79
N LEU A 170 -18.67 0.43 12.39
CA LEU A 170 -17.82 0.28 11.20
C LEU A 170 -16.38 -0.05 11.58
N ARG A 171 -15.89 -1.17 11.08
CA ARG A 171 -14.46 -1.46 11.17
C ARG A 171 -13.68 -0.46 10.32
N VAL A 172 -12.60 0.05 10.89
CA VAL A 172 -11.63 0.91 10.21
C VAL A 172 -10.22 0.37 10.37
N ILE A 173 -9.33 0.80 9.47
CA ILE A 173 -7.89 0.63 9.63
C ILE A 173 -7.47 1.35 10.93
N PRO A 174 -6.62 0.73 11.79
CA PRO A 174 -6.16 1.33 13.04
C PRO A 174 -5.28 2.57 12.81
N ASN A 175 -5.92 3.70 12.51
CA ASN A 175 -5.32 5.02 12.34
C ASN A 175 -6.30 6.08 12.87
N ALA A 176 -5.80 7.09 13.57
CA ALA A 176 -6.62 8.11 14.24
C ALA A 176 -7.58 8.83 13.29
N ILE A 177 -7.13 9.19 12.09
CA ILE A 177 -7.99 9.85 11.10
C ILE A 177 -9.17 8.97 10.68
N ASN A 178 -8.96 7.66 10.53
CA ASN A 178 -10.02 6.73 10.14
C ASN A 178 -11.06 6.55 11.26
N VAL A 179 -10.63 6.63 12.49
CA VAL A 179 -11.55 6.71 13.66
C VAL A 179 -12.35 8.00 13.64
N ASP A 180 -11.68 9.12 13.39
CA ASP A 180 -12.31 10.44 13.48
C ASP A 180 -13.34 10.68 12.37
N TRP A 181 -13.06 10.30 11.10
CA TRP A 181 -14.05 10.51 10.05
C TRP A 181 -15.29 9.63 10.21
N VAL A 182 -15.14 8.39 10.73
CA VAL A 182 -16.31 7.55 11.04
C VAL A 182 -17.16 8.18 12.13
N LYS A 183 -16.53 8.74 13.18
CA LYS A 183 -17.24 9.50 14.22
C LYS A 183 -17.95 10.73 13.67
N ALA A 184 -17.33 11.46 12.74
CA ALA A 184 -17.93 12.64 12.12
C ALA A 184 -19.20 12.31 11.32
N LEU A 185 -19.36 11.05 10.87
CA LEU A 185 -20.58 10.55 10.24
C LEU A 185 -21.62 10.04 11.26
N GLY A 186 -21.36 10.14 12.56
CA GLY A 186 -22.25 9.63 13.60
C GLY A 186 -22.22 8.11 13.78
N ALA A 187 -21.26 7.43 13.17
CA ALA A 187 -21.06 5.99 13.29
C ALA A 187 -20.08 5.64 14.43
N ASN A 188 -20.00 4.37 14.78
CA ASN A 188 -19.14 3.84 15.83
C ASN A 188 -17.93 3.14 15.22
N PRO A 189 -16.73 3.78 15.19
CA PRO A 189 -15.55 3.17 14.61
C PRO A 189 -15.01 2.05 15.50
N THR A 190 -14.64 0.94 14.89
CA THR A 190 -13.98 -0.20 15.54
C THR A 190 -12.64 -0.45 14.85
N PRO A 191 -11.52 0.13 15.35
CA PRO A 191 -10.19 -0.17 14.84
C PRO A 191 -9.88 -1.66 15.03
N MET A 192 -9.53 -2.35 13.94
CA MET A 192 -9.32 -3.79 13.96
C MET A 192 -8.30 -4.18 12.89
N ALA A 193 -7.38 -5.11 13.19
CA ALA A 193 -6.43 -5.65 12.23
C ALA A 193 -7.17 -6.37 11.09
N PHE A 194 -6.63 -6.28 9.86
CA PHE A 194 -7.34 -6.79 8.68
C PHE A 194 -7.67 -8.29 8.73
N PRO A 195 -6.80 -9.19 9.23
CA PRO A 195 -7.12 -10.63 9.32
C PRO A 195 -8.34 -10.96 10.21
N GLU A 196 -8.74 -10.05 11.09
CA GLU A 196 -9.86 -10.25 12.02
C GLU A 196 -11.22 -9.83 11.43
N VAL A 197 -11.20 -9.10 10.28
CA VAL A 197 -12.39 -8.42 9.76
C VAL A 197 -13.50 -9.39 9.36
N TYR A 198 -13.17 -10.47 8.62
CA TYR A 198 -14.19 -11.43 8.19
C TYR A 198 -14.92 -12.04 9.39
N ALA A 199 -14.17 -12.53 10.37
CA ALA A 199 -14.75 -13.10 11.59
C ALA A 199 -15.57 -12.08 12.40
N GLY A 200 -15.10 -10.82 12.45
CA GLY A 200 -15.83 -9.73 13.09
C GLY A 200 -17.17 -9.42 12.42
N LEU A 201 -17.24 -9.48 11.09
CA LEU A 201 -18.45 -9.32 10.29
C LEU A 201 -19.40 -10.52 10.46
N GLU A 202 -18.87 -11.73 10.34
CA GLU A 202 -19.62 -12.98 10.47
C GLU A 202 -20.25 -13.12 11.87
N GLY A 203 -19.46 -12.84 12.91
CA GLY A 203 -19.91 -12.85 14.31
C GLY A 203 -20.73 -11.63 14.72
N ARG A 204 -20.97 -10.66 13.79
CA ARG A 204 -21.71 -9.41 14.03
C ARG A 204 -21.14 -8.55 15.17
N ALA A 205 -19.86 -8.69 15.47
CA ALA A 205 -19.14 -7.78 16.36
C ALA A 205 -19.05 -6.37 15.77
N ILE A 206 -19.01 -6.30 14.45
CA ILE A 206 -19.09 -5.09 13.62
C ILE A 206 -20.24 -5.23 12.61
N ASP A 207 -20.88 -4.11 12.27
CA ASP A 207 -21.99 -4.09 11.30
C ASP A 207 -21.47 -4.00 9.87
N GLY A 208 -20.28 -3.41 9.68
CA GLY A 208 -19.72 -3.15 8.37
C GLY A 208 -18.25 -2.81 8.40
N GLN A 209 -17.70 -2.58 7.21
CA GLN A 209 -16.34 -2.19 6.95
C GLN A 209 -16.28 -1.32 5.68
N GLU A 210 -15.10 -0.84 5.31
CA GLU A 210 -14.87 -0.08 4.09
C GLU A 210 -13.59 -0.56 3.41
N ASN A 211 -13.64 -0.80 2.11
CA ASN A 211 -12.53 -1.26 1.28
C ASN A 211 -12.83 -1.05 -0.21
N PRO A 212 -11.82 -1.15 -1.08
CA PRO A 212 -12.04 -1.27 -2.51
C PRO A 212 -12.77 -2.55 -2.91
N LEU A 213 -13.41 -2.53 -4.07
CA LEU A 213 -14.20 -3.66 -4.58
C LEU A 213 -13.36 -4.94 -4.70
N SER A 214 -12.08 -4.81 -5.09
CA SER A 214 -11.13 -5.92 -5.18
C SER A 214 -10.97 -6.66 -3.86
N VAL A 215 -10.90 -5.92 -2.75
CA VAL A 215 -10.76 -6.48 -1.40
C VAL A 215 -12.07 -7.13 -0.95
N ILE A 216 -13.20 -6.47 -1.19
CA ILE A 216 -14.53 -6.99 -0.84
C ILE A 216 -14.77 -8.33 -1.55
N LEU A 217 -14.40 -8.41 -2.82
CA LEU A 217 -14.56 -9.61 -3.65
C LEU A 217 -13.60 -10.72 -3.23
N ALA A 218 -12.29 -10.44 -3.17
CA ALA A 218 -11.26 -11.45 -2.92
C ALA A 218 -11.33 -12.03 -1.50
N ASN A 219 -11.78 -11.24 -0.51
CA ASN A 219 -11.99 -11.71 0.86
C ASN A 219 -13.42 -12.22 1.11
N LYS A 220 -14.24 -12.32 0.06
CA LYS A 220 -15.61 -12.84 0.11
C LYS A 220 -16.50 -12.10 1.12
N PHE A 221 -16.28 -10.81 1.35
CA PHE A 221 -17.10 -10.05 2.30
C PHE A 221 -18.57 -10.01 1.89
N TYR A 222 -18.90 -10.25 0.61
CA TYR A 222 -20.27 -10.41 0.13
C TYR A 222 -21.03 -11.58 0.77
N GLU A 223 -20.35 -12.57 1.37
CA GLU A 223 -21.00 -13.68 2.11
C GLU A 223 -21.59 -13.19 3.44
N VAL A 224 -20.97 -12.16 4.04
CA VAL A 224 -21.33 -11.62 5.37
C VAL A 224 -21.79 -10.16 5.34
N GLN A 225 -21.80 -9.53 4.16
CA GLN A 225 -22.22 -8.14 3.94
C GLN A 225 -23.24 -8.05 2.80
N LYS A 226 -24.42 -7.52 3.08
CA LYS A 226 -25.52 -7.46 2.11
C LYS A 226 -25.51 -6.18 1.28
N HIS A 227 -25.12 -5.06 1.86
CA HIS A 227 -25.21 -3.74 1.26
C HIS A 227 -23.84 -3.15 0.96
N LEU A 228 -23.70 -2.54 -0.21
CA LEU A 228 -22.52 -1.83 -0.67
C LEU A 228 -22.93 -0.45 -1.15
N VAL A 229 -22.37 0.63 -0.57
CA VAL A 229 -22.52 1.98 -1.10
C VAL A 229 -21.24 2.42 -1.79
N LEU A 230 -21.34 2.87 -3.04
CA LEU A 230 -20.22 3.38 -3.82
C LEU A 230 -19.88 4.81 -3.35
N SER A 231 -19.21 4.90 -2.22
CA SER A 231 -18.84 6.17 -1.59
C SER A 231 -17.54 6.76 -2.16
N ASN A 232 -16.61 5.91 -2.63
CA ASN A 232 -15.29 6.31 -3.15
C ASN A 232 -14.60 7.38 -2.28
N HIS A 233 -14.80 7.28 -0.97
CA HIS A 233 -14.46 8.33 -0.01
C HIS A 233 -12.96 8.47 0.25
N GLN A 234 -12.17 7.46 -0.09
CA GLN A 234 -10.73 7.46 0.17
C GLN A 234 -10.02 6.61 -0.87
N TYR A 235 -8.87 7.08 -1.35
CA TYR A 235 -7.96 6.28 -2.18
C TYR A 235 -6.80 5.80 -1.34
N ASN A 236 -6.44 4.52 -1.46
CA ASN A 236 -5.33 3.96 -0.72
C ASN A 236 -4.16 3.55 -1.62
N PRO A 237 -3.06 4.31 -1.60
CA PRO A 237 -1.78 3.82 -2.08
C PRO A 237 -1.23 2.78 -1.11
N GLN A 238 -0.49 1.82 -1.64
CA GLN A 238 0.20 0.80 -0.87
C GLN A 238 1.70 1.04 -0.93
N SER A 239 2.39 0.96 0.20
CA SER A 239 3.85 1.02 0.23
C SER A 239 4.44 -0.37 0.20
N LEU A 240 5.27 -0.67 -0.81
CA LEU A 240 6.19 -1.81 -0.77
C LEU A 240 7.45 -1.36 -0.04
N ILE A 241 7.68 -1.94 1.13
CA ILE A 241 8.77 -1.54 2.03
C ILE A 241 9.67 -2.72 2.38
N PHE A 242 10.92 -2.40 2.71
CA PHE A 242 11.98 -3.36 3.01
C PHE A 242 12.59 -3.10 4.39
N SER A 243 13.05 -4.14 5.09
CA SER A 243 13.81 -4.03 6.33
C SER A 243 15.12 -3.30 6.10
N LYS A 244 15.33 -2.14 6.72
CA LYS A 244 16.60 -1.41 6.62
C LYS A 244 17.76 -2.22 7.19
N LYS A 245 17.54 -2.98 8.26
CA LYS A 245 18.55 -3.86 8.85
C LYS A 245 19.09 -4.88 7.85
N VAL A 246 18.21 -5.48 7.04
CA VAL A 246 18.62 -6.44 6.00
C VAL A 246 19.14 -5.71 4.78
N TRP A 247 18.51 -4.59 4.39
CA TRP A 247 18.89 -3.77 3.24
C TRP A 247 20.32 -3.27 3.32
N ASP A 248 20.76 -2.82 4.49
CA ASP A 248 22.12 -2.27 4.68
C ASP A 248 23.22 -3.32 4.42
N ALA A 249 22.91 -4.61 4.60
CA ALA A 249 23.80 -5.72 4.32
C ALA A 249 23.81 -6.17 2.84
N LEU A 250 22.99 -5.56 1.98
CA LEU A 250 22.94 -5.89 0.55
C LEU A 250 24.02 -5.13 -0.22
N SER A 251 24.51 -5.76 -1.28
CA SER A 251 25.38 -5.10 -2.26
C SER A 251 24.63 -4.02 -3.05
N ALA A 252 25.36 -3.13 -3.73
CA ALA A 252 24.75 -2.11 -4.57
C ALA A 252 23.90 -2.73 -5.69
N ASP A 253 24.38 -3.84 -6.29
CA ASP A 253 23.67 -4.55 -7.35
C ASP A 253 22.39 -5.22 -6.82
N GLU A 254 22.45 -5.86 -5.65
CA GLU A 254 21.27 -6.44 -5.00
C GLU A 254 20.20 -5.37 -4.71
N LYS A 255 20.61 -4.22 -4.16
CA LYS A 255 19.73 -3.07 -3.92
C LYS A 255 19.09 -2.55 -5.21
N LYS A 256 19.90 -2.42 -6.27
CA LYS A 256 19.41 -1.96 -7.57
C LYS A 256 18.40 -2.94 -8.17
N ILE A 257 18.66 -4.25 -8.13
CA ILE A 257 17.73 -5.28 -8.61
C ILE A 257 16.40 -5.18 -7.89
N LEU A 258 16.40 -5.10 -6.55
CA LEU A 258 15.19 -5.00 -5.74
C LEU A 258 14.41 -3.71 -6.00
N GLN A 259 15.11 -2.58 -6.11
CA GLN A 259 14.50 -1.28 -6.38
C GLN A 259 13.86 -1.23 -7.77
N ASP A 260 14.59 -1.66 -8.80
CA ASP A 260 14.08 -1.68 -10.17
C ASP A 260 12.87 -2.64 -10.30
N ALA A 261 12.97 -3.82 -9.69
CA ALA A 261 11.88 -4.80 -9.67
C ALA A 261 10.63 -4.26 -8.96
N ALA A 262 10.81 -3.52 -7.85
CA ALA A 262 9.70 -2.91 -7.10
C ALA A 262 8.89 -1.91 -7.95
N VAL A 263 9.59 -1.07 -8.72
CA VAL A 263 8.97 -0.09 -9.61
C VAL A 263 8.29 -0.78 -10.80
N GLU A 264 8.96 -1.77 -11.42
CA GLU A 264 8.43 -2.52 -12.56
C GLU A 264 7.17 -3.31 -12.17
N ALA A 265 7.24 -4.05 -11.05
CA ALA A 265 6.10 -4.78 -10.51
C ALA A 265 4.95 -3.86 -10.06
N GLY A 266 5.27 -2.65 -9.56
CA GLY A 266 4.27 -1.66 -9.18
C GLY A 266 3.44 -1.18 -10.37
N ARG A 267 4.07 -0.92 -11.51
CA ARG A 267 3.36 -0.56 -12.76
C ARG A 267 2.44 -1.69 -13.22
N PHE A 268 2.95 -2.92 -13.22
CA PHE A 268 2.17 -4.10 -13.55
C PHE A 268 0.99 -4.29 -12.60
N GLN A 269 1.21 -4.14 -11.29
CA GLN A 269 0.18 -4.30 -10.26
C GLN A 269 -0.95 -3.26 -10.42
N ARG A 270 -0.62 -1.99 -10.62
CA ARG A 270 -1.61 -0.92 -10.85
C ARG A 270 -2.44 -1.20 -12.10
N GLN A 271 -1.79 -1.58 -13.20
CA GLN A 271 -2.48 -1.95 -14.43
C GLN A 271 -3.44 -3.12 -14.20
N THR A 272 -2.97 -4.22 -13.59
CA THR A 272 -3.78 -5.40 -13.27
C THR A 272 -4.97 -5.03 -12.37
N ASN A 273 -4.74 -4.21 -11.32
CA ASN A 273 -5.82 -3.78 -10.43
C ASN A 273 -6.91 -3.00 -11.17
N ARG A 274 -6.53 -2.09 -12.06
CA ARG A 274 -7.45 -1.25 -12.84
C ARG A 274 -8.21 -2.01 -13.92
N GLU A 275 -7.57 -2.95 -14.59
CA GLU A 275 -8.19 -3.84 -15.57
C GLU A 275 -9.26 -4.73 -14.91
N LEU A 276 -8.98 -5.29 -13.76
CA LEU A 276 -9.91 -6.13 -13.01
C LEU A 276 -11.07 -5.33 -12.39
N ALA A 277 -10.83 -4.06 -12.02
CA ALA A 277 -11.84 -3.22 -11.36
C ALA A 277 -13.15 -3.10 -12.16
N ALA A 278 -13.08 -3.09 -13.49
CA ALA A 278 -14.26 -2.96 -14.36
C ALA A 278 -15.29 -4.09 -14.18
N GLY A 279 -14.85 -5.31 -13.86
CA GLY A 279 -15.73 -6.48 -13.66
C GLY A 279 -16.20 -6.68 -12.23
N GLN A 280 -15.47 -6.17 -11.25
CA GLN A 280 -15.67 -6.50 -9.82
C GLN A 280 -17.04 -6.09 -9.29
N LEU A 281 -17.55 -4.92 -9.70
CA LEU A 281 -18.88 -4.48 -9.30
C LEU A 281 -19.98 -5.42 -9.82
N ALA A 282 -19.85 -5.88 -11.05
CA ALA A 282 -20.80 -6.84 -11.64
C ALA A 282 -20.76 -8.18 -10.90
N GLU A 283 -19.57 -8.65 -10.54
CA GLU A 283 -19.41 -9.89 -9.78
C GLU A 283 -20.02 -9.78 -8.37
N LEU A 284 -19.81 -8.65 -7.65
CA LEU A 284 -20.41 -8.42 -6.34
C LEU A 284 -21.95 -8.34 -6.42
N LYS A 285 -22.52 -7.70 -7.45
CA LYS A 285 -23.96 -7.73 -7.72
C LYS A 285 -24.47 -9.14 -7.97
N LYS A 286 -23.75 -9.92 -8.80
CA LYS A 286 -24.08 -11.34 -9.08
C LYS A 286 -23.99 -12.20 -7.81
N ALA A 287 -23.07 -11.88 -6.90
CA ALA A 287 -22.94 -12.54 -5.59
C ALA A 287 -24.05 -12.12 -4.60
N GLY A 288 -24.98 -11.25 -4.99
CA GLY A 288 -26.15 -10.89 -4.18
C GLY A 288 -26.02 -9.59 -3.39
N MET A 289 -24.94 -8.82 -3.56
CA MET A 289 -24.82 -7.52 -2.88
C MET A 289 -25.80 -6.49 -3.49
N GLN A 290 -26.51 -5.79 -2.61
CA GLN A 290 -27.35 -4.65 -2.95
C GLN A 290 -26.49 -3.39 -3.01
N VAL A 291 -26.34 -2.84 -4.21
CA VAL A 291 -25.47 -1.69 -4.46
C VAL A 291 -26.28 -0.40 -4.49
N THR A 292 -25.81 0.59 -3.75
CA THR A 292 -26.37 1.94 -3.70
C THR A 292 -25.32 2.94 -4.16
N GLU A 293 -25.78 3.97 -4.89
CA GLU A 293 -24.97 5.13 -5.23
C GLU A 293 -25.53 6.36 -4.52
N LEU A 294 -24.67 7.13 -3.87
CA LEU A 294 -25.09 8.38 -3.25
C LEU A 294 -25.34 9.44 -4.31
N SER A 295 -26.42 10.20 -4.17
CA SER A 295 -26.65 11.36 -5.04
C SER A 295 -25.52 12.38 -4.92
N ALA A 296 -25.39 13.28 -5.89
CA ALA A 296 -24.38 14.35 -5.84
C ALA A 296 -24.50 15.21 -4.58
N ALA A 297 -25.74 15.48 -4.10
CA ALA A 297 -25.99 16.19 -2.86
C ALA A 297 -25.48 15.42 -1.64
N GLU A 298 -25.73 14.12 -1.56
CA GLU A 298 -25.24 13.26 -0.47
C GLU A 298 -23.72 13.10 -0.51
N GLN A 299 -23.11 13.01 -1.70
CA GLN A 299 -21.65 13.05 -1.85
C GLN A 299 -21.07 14.38 -1.33
N GLY A 300 -21.76 15.51 -1.57
CA GLY A 300 -21.39 16.81 -0.99
C GLY A 300 -21.44 16.80 0.53
N LYS A 301 -22.55 16.35 1.11
CA LYS A 301 -22.68 16.21 2.58
C LYS A 301 -21.60 15.31 3.19
N LEU A 302 -21.25 14.22 2.52
CA LEU A 302 -20.21 13.31 2.98
C LEU A 302 -18.86 14.02 3.06
N ARG A 303 -18.51 14.81 2.04
CA ARG A 303 -17.29 15.63 2.04
C ARG A 303 -17.31 16.69 3.15
N ASP A 304 -18.42 17.40 3.30
CA ASP A 304 -18.57 18.46 4.27
C ASP A 304 -18.42 17.93 5.71
N LYS A 305 -19.01 16.76 6.02
CA LYS A 305 -18.86 16.11 7.34
C LYS A 305 -17.42 15.65 7.60
N MET A 306 -16.67 15.25 6.58
CA MET A 306 -15.28 14.80 6.72
C MET A 306 -14.25 15.93 6.70
N LYS A 307 -14.59 17.10 6.15
CA LYS A 307 -13.67 18.23 6.04
C LYS A 307 -13.03 18.66 7.37
N PRO A 308 -13.77 18.83 8.49
CA PRO A 308 -13.15 19.20 9.76
C PRO A 308 -12.11 18.21 10.26
N VAL A 309 -12.28 16.92 9.91
CA VAL A 309 -11.31 15.87 10.27
C VAL A 309 -10.02 16.04 9.46
N ILE A 310 -10.15 16.31 8.16
CA ILE A 310 -9.01 16.61 7.29
C ILE A 310 -8.26 17.84 7.80
N ASP A 311 -8.97 18.92 8.14
CA ASP A 311 -8.40 20.16 8.64
C ASP A 311 -7.63 19.92 9.96
N LYS A 312 -8.21 19.14 10.89
CA LYS A 312 -7.57 18.77 12.17
C LYS A 312 -6.25 18.04 11.96
N HIS A 313 -6.29 16.93 11.23
CA HIS A 313 -5.10 16.10 11.00
C HIS A 313 -4.10 16.78 10.07
N GLY A 314 -4.58 17.61 9.13
CA GLY A 314 -3.75 18.39 8.23
C GLY A 314 -2.94 19.47 8.93
N ALA A 315 -3.50 20.12 9.96
CA ALA A 315 -2.79 21.13 10.75
C ALA A 315 -1.51 20.58 11.39
N GLU A 316 -1.52 19.29 11.75
CA GLU A 316 -0.38 18.62 12.38
C GLU A 316 0.78 18.31 11.42
N ILE A 317 0.51 18.33 10.10
CA ILE A 317 1.44 18.08 8.99
C ILE A 317 1.34 19.16 7.90
N ALA A 318 1.13 20.41 8.30
CA ALA A 318 0.80 21.52 7.40
C ALA A 318 1.75 21.67 6.20
N ALA A 319 3.06 21.47 6.40
CA ALA A 319 4.04 21.54 5.32
C ALA A 319 3.80 20.46 4.26
N THR A 320 3.52 19.21 4.68
CA THR A 320 3.24 18.10 3.78
C THR A 320 1.91 18.31 3.03
N VAL A 321 0.90 18.85 3.70
CA VAL A 321 -0.38 19.21 3.07
C VAL A 321 -0.20 20.30 2.02
N ALA A 322 0.60 21.32 2.30
CA ALA A 322 0.89 22.39 1.35
C ALA A 322 1.62 21.88 0.09
N GLU A 323 2.61 21.00 0.27
CA GLU A 323 3.30 20.33 -0.85
C GLU A 323 2.32 19.50 -1.69
N LEU A 324 1.50 18.67 -1.05
CA LEU A 324 0.48 17.86 -1.72
C LEU A 324 -0.50 18.74 -2.53
N GLN A 325 -1.03 19.79 -1.93
CA GLN A 325 -1.95 20.70 -2.61
C GLN A 325 -1.28 21.40 -3.80
N ALA A 326 -0.01 21.78 -3.68
CA ALA A 326 0.76 22.36 -4.78
C ALA A 326 0.97 21.37 -5.94
N GLU A 327 1.21 20.09 -5.66
CA GLU A 327 1.31 19.05 -6.69
C GLU A 327 -0.05 18.80 -7.36
N LEU A 328 -1.11 18.64 -6.58
CA LEU A 328 -2.46 18.45 -7.12
C LEU A 328 -2.95 19.64 -7.96
N ALA A 329 -2.63 20.88 -7.55
CA ALA A 329 -2.99 22.09 -8.31
C ALA A 329 -2.35 22.12 -9.70
N LYS A 330 -1.18 21.51 -9.90
CA LYS A 330 -0.55 21.38 -11.23
C LYS A 330 -1.28 20.39 -12.13
N LEU A 331 -1.90 19.37 -11.55
CA LEU A 331 -2.60 18.29 -12.27
C LEU A 331 -4.05 18.63 -12.61
N ARG A 332 -4.66 19.57 -11.85
CA ARG A 332 -6.06 19.99 -11.97
C ARG A 332 -6.27 21.22 -12.85
N LYS A 333 -5.20 21.66 -13.53
CA LYS A 333 -5.24 22.73 -14.55
C LYS A 333 -5.69 22.11 -15.87
#